data_b89c786f619082bb2c02f7218cc00b3f
#
_entry.id   b89c786f619082bb2c02f7218cc00b3f
#
_cell.length_a   1.000
_cell.length_b   1.000
_cell.length_c   1.000
_cell.angle_alpha   90.00
_cell.angle_beta   90.00
_cell.angle_gamma   90.00
#
_symmetry.space_group_name_H-M   'P 1'
#
loop_
_entity.id
_entity.type
_entity.pdbx_description
1 polymer ?
#
loop_
_entity_poly.entity_id
_entity_poly.type
_entity_poly.pdbx_seq_one_letter_code
_entity_poly.pdbx_strand_id
1 'polypeptide(L)'
;MKLKTLTTAMILATVPMTGAFAAALDRSGQSISAFLQPGNYFEAGMSVLDPDVAGKAKANGSSLSDMAGDYYFPSAALKLQLTDNFSFGLLYDQPFGADATYSTTDSALAANGSGLFHDGKEATSVEVDTQNLSLILGYQPTENFNIYGGGVYQTIKGNVQLRGLAYSGTNNFGGYNASISEDSAAGWLAGFAYQIPEIALKASVTYRSEIDHKVIVDESSLAALGANPGTVINMNNGLGQTKITTPQSVNLDFQTGIMANTVAFANVRWVNWKDFSIRPYAFGKGAEAASTAVTQGAYTKGFNLVDYTEDQISATVGVGRKLNDQWAGNVS
;
A
#
# COMPACT_ATOMS: atom_id res chain seq x y z
N MET A 1 -25.57 24.13 17.48
CA MET A 1 -24.30 23.94 18.25
C MET A 1 -23.95 22.48 18.53
N LYS A 2 -24.76 21.49 18.15
CA LYS A 2 -24.52 20.06 18.40
C LYS A 2 -23.76 19.33 17.27
N LEU A 3 -23.74 19.91 16.07
CA LEU A 3 -23.09 19.26 14.90
C LEU A 3 -21.56 19.29 14.96
N LYS A 4 -20.97 20.36 15.51
CA LYS A 4 -19.51 20.51 15.62
C LYS A 4 -18.88 19.56 16.65
N THR A 5 -19.60 19.21 17.71
CA THR A 5 -19.14 18.26 18.74
C THR A 5 -19.23 16.81 18.24
N LEU A 6 -20.23 16.51 17.38
CA LEU A 6 -20.38 15.20 16.77
C LEU A 6 -19.26 14.93 15.74
N THR A 7 -18.91 15.94 14.96
CA THR A 7 -17.80 15.88 13.99
C THR A 7 -16.45 15.68 14.70
N THR A 8 -16.27 16.28 15.88
CA THR A 8 -15.05 16.10 16.68
C THR A 8 -14.97 14.70 17.30
N ALA A 9 -16.10 14.11 17.71
CA ALA A 9 -16.13 12.74 18.23
C ALA A 9 -15.96 11.70 17.12
N MET A 10 -16.48 11.95 15.91
CA MET A 10 -16.20 11.13 14.72
C MET A 10 -14.74 11.24 14.27
N ILE A 11 -14.12 12.42 14.36
CA ILE A 11 -12.70 12.63 14.06
C ILE A 11 -11.79 11.89 15.07
N LEU A 12 -12.25 11.70 16.32
CA LEU A 12 -11.54 10.89 17.31
C LEU A 12 -11.71 9.38 17.09
N ALA A 13 -12.77 8.94 16.43
CA ALA A 13 -12.99 7.55 16.06
C ALA A 13 -12.32 7.19 14.73
N THR A 14 -12.12 8.17 13.87
CA THR A 14 -11.27 8.15 12.70
C THR A 14 -9.94 8.84 13.05
N VAL A 15 -9.27 8.46 14.14
CA VAL A 15 -7.86 8.83 14.25
C VAL A 15 -7.21 8.23 13.03
N PRO A 16 -6.89 9.04 12.05
CA PRO A 16 -6.41 8.51 10.82
C PRO A 16 -5.09 7.81 11.11
N MET A 17 -5.02 6.56 10.84
CA MET A 17 -3.79 5.95 10.40
C MET A 17 -3.26 6.68 9.14
N THR A 18 -3.97 7.72 8.70
CA THR A 18 -3.72 8.52 7.49
C THR A 18 -2.48 9.41 7.58
N GLY A 19 -1.93 9.70 8.75
CA GLY A 19 -0.76 10.56 8.88
C GLY A 19 0.55 9.91 8.47
N ALA A 20 0.68 8.59 8.68
CA ALA A 20 1.88 7.83 8.34
C ALA A 20 1.72 6.99 7.06
N PHE A 21 0.51 6.85 6.54
CA PHE A 21 0.21 5.95 5.43
C PHE A 21 -0.19 6.65 4.13
N ALA A 22 -0.17 7.95 4.03
CA ALA A 22 -0.63 8.67 2.82
C ALA A 22 0.22 8.42 1.55
N ALA A 23 1.39 7.81 1.69
CA ALA A 23 2.19 7.24 0.59
C ALA A 23 2.61 5.80 0.91
N ALA A 24 2.23 5.29 2.05
CA ALA A 24 2.90 4.18 2.73
C ALA A 24 2.63 2.80 2.18
N LEU A 25 1.56 2.60 1.41
CA LEU A 25 1.35 1.31 0.77
C LEU A 25 2.06 1.19 -0.58
N ASP A 26 2.48 2.26 -1.24
CA ASP A 26 3.19 2.19 -2.52
C ASP A 26 4.69 1.98 -2.28
N ARG A 27 5.22 0.81 -2.63
CA ARG A 27 6.62 0.40 -2.37
C ARG A 27 7.48 0.38 -3.64
N SER A 28 7.16 -0.47 -4.61
CA SER A 28 8.04 -0.72 -5.75
C SER A 28 7.91 0.30 -6.88
N GLY A 29 6.84 1.12 -6.88
CA GLY A 29 6.52 2.01 -7.99
C GLY A 29 6.21 1.29 -9.31
N GLN A 30 6.28 -0.04 -9.34
CA GLN A 30 5.92 -0.91 -10.46
C GLN A 30 6.57 -0.52 -11.80
N SER A 31 7.89 -0.31 -11.80
CA SER A 31 8.63 0.10 -13.00
C SER A 31 8.48 -0.89 -14.16
N ILE A 32 8.36 -0.36 -15.37
CA ILE A 32 8.36 -1.12 -16.63
C ILE A 32 9.72 -1.06 -17.33
N SER A 33 10.68 -0.35 -16.79
CA SER A 33 11.94 0.00 -17.46
C SER A 33 12.74 -1.19 -17.92
N ALA A 34 12.75 -2.30 -17.16
CA ALA A 34 13.42 -3.54 -17.51
C ALA A 34 12.85 -4.19 -18.78
N PHE A 35 11.53 -4.18 -18.92
CA PHE A 35 10.86 -4.69 -20.12
C PHE A 35 11.17 -3.86 -21.38
N LEU A 36 11.46 -2.58 -21.20
CA LEU A 36 11.77 -1.66 -22.29
C LEU A 36 13.28 -1.60 -22.64
N GLN A 37 14.11 -2.48 -22.07
CA GLN A 37 15.52 -2.57 -22.44
C GLN A 37 15.69 -3.22 -23.82
N PRO A 38 16.75 -2.88 -24.57
CA PRO A 38 17.01 -3.52 -25.87
C PRO A 38 17.43 -4.99 -25.71
N GLY A 39 17.07 -5.84 -26.67
CA GLY A 39 17.46 -7.25 -26.73
C GLY A 39 16.95 -8.09 -25.57
N ASN A 40 17.69 -9.14 -25.23
CA ASN A 40 17.44 -9.94 -24.02
C ASN A 40 18.01 -9.20 -22.81
N TYR A 41 17.24 -9.15 -21.74
CA TYR A 41 17.62 -8.43 -20.54
C TYR A 41 17.21 -9.17 -19.27
N PHE A 42 18.05 -9.16 -18.28
CA PHE A 42 17.77 -9.69 -16.94
C PHE A 42 18.29 -8.72 -15.89
N GLU A 43 17.48 -8.48 -14.89
CA GLU A 43 17.92 -7.79 -13.68
C GLU A 43 17.30 -8.44 -12.44
N ALA A 44 17.99 -8.32 -11.33
CA ALA A 44 17.47 -8.63 -10.01
C ALA A 44 18.01 -7.58 -9.04
N GLY A 45 17.17 -7.18 -8.12
CA GLY A 45 17.49 -6.14 -7.16
C GLY A 45 16.82 -6.37 -5.82
N MET A 46 17.29 -5.62 -4.83
CA MET A 46 16.68 -5.53 -3.52
C MET A 46 16.67 -4.06 -3.10
N SER A 47 15.51 -3.56 -2.72
CA SER A 47 15.37 -2.26 -2.08
C SER A 47 15.29 -2.45 -0.58
N VAL A 48 15.98 -1.60 0.16
CA VAL A 48 15.91 -1.54 1.62
C VAL A 48 15.43 -0.15 1.97
N LEU A 49 14.41 -0.08 2.80
CA LEU A 49 13.86 1.16 3.32
C LEU A 49 13.92 1.13 4.86
N ASP A 50 14.52 2.16 5.41
CA ASP A 50 14.66 2.43 6.84
C ASP A 50 13.99 3.80 7.08
N PRO A 51 12.65 3.82 7.31
CA PRO A 51 11.91 5.06 7.54
C PRO A 51 11.96 5.44 9.02
N ASP A 52 11.99 6.72 9.31
CA ASP A 52 11.82 7.28 10.67
C ASP A 52 10.54 8.13 10.67
N VAL A 53 9.47 7.58 11.27
CA VAL A 53 8.14 8.22 11.32
C VAL A 53 7.70 8.39 12.76
N ALA A 54 8.09 9.51 13.33
CA ALA A 54 7.69 9.95 14.67
C ALA A 54 6.75 11.17 14.60
N GLY A 55 6.04 11.45 15.68
CA GLY A 55 5.12 12.59 15.66
C GLY A 55 4.45 12.91 16.98
N LYS A 56 3.28 13.56 16.87
CA LYS A 56 2.43 13.87 18.02
C LYS A 56 0.99 13.52 17.72
N ALA A 57 0.33 12.90 18.67
CA ALA A 57 -1.09 12.60 18.61
C ALA A 57 -1.91 13.90 18.59
N LYS A 58 -2.74 14.08 17.57
CA LYS A 58 -3.62 15.26 17.47
C LYS A 58 -4.63 15.36 18.62
N ALA A 59 -5.02 14.24 19.22
CA ALA A 59 -6.03 14.19 20.26
C ALA A 59 -5.59 14.88 21.57
N ASN A 60 -4.32 14.76 21.96
CA ASN A 60 -3.83 15.23 23.25
C ASN A 60 -2.40 15.80 23.21
N GLY A 61 -1.75 15.85 22.06
CA GLY A 61 -0.38 16.34 21.90
C GLY A 61 0.72 15.40 22.40
N SER A 62 0.39 14.17 22.83
CA SER A 62 1.38 13.19 23.28
C SER A 62 2.36 12.87 22.15
N SER A 63 3.65 12.79 22.51
CA SER A 63 4.68 12.33 21.57
C SER A 63 4.50 10.86 21.25
N LEU A 64 4.68 10.52 19.99
CA LEU A 64 4.70 9.16 19.46
C LEU A 64 6.10 8.91 18.92
N SER A 65 6.70 7.84 19.39
CA SER A 65 8.00 7.36 18.90
C SER A 65 7.89 6.90 17.46
N ASP A 66 9.03 6.61 16.85
CA ASP A 66 9.05 5.99 15.53
C ASP A 66 8.16 4.75 15.50
N MET A 67 7.26 4.70 14.52
CA MET A 67 6.28 3.63 14.35
C MET A 67 6.45 2.87 13.03
N ALA A 68 7.34 3.33 12.16
CA ALA A 68 7.59 2.67 10.89
C ALA A 68 8.58 1.53 11.05
N GLY A 69 8.24 0.33 10.58
CA GLY A 69 9.16 -0.78 10.52
C GLY A 69 10.09 -0.67 9.32
N ASP A 70 11.33 -1.15 9.48
CA ASP A 70 12.27 -1.34 8.37
C ASP A 70 11.75 -2.45 7.47
N TYR A 71 11.83 -2.25 6.17
CA TYR A 71 11.44 -3.30 5.25
C TYR A 71 12.31 -3.34 4.00
N TYR A 72 12.37 -4.51 3.42
CA TYR A 72 13.06 -4.77 2.17
C TYR A 72 12.14 -5.50 1.21
N PHE A 73 12.27 -5.16 -0.08
CA PHE A 73 11.48 -5.78 -1.12
C PHE A 73 12.35 -6.14 -2.31
N PRO A 74 12.42 -7.43 -2.66
CA PRO A 74 13.12 -7.91 -3.83
C PRO A 74 12.35 -7.58 -5.11
N SER A 75 13.09 -7.45 -6.20
CA SER A 75 12.55 -7.34 -7.56
C SER A 75 13.37 -8.17 -8.52
N ALA A 76 12.73 -8.67 -9.58
CA ALA A 76 13.40 -9.37 -10.65
C ALA A 76 12.65 -9.15 -11.97
N ALA A 77 13.39 -9.05 -13.05
CA ALA A 77 12.84 -8.90 -14.38
C ALA A 77 13.63 -9.71 -15.41
N LEU A 78 12.90 -10.41 -16.26
CA LEU A 78 13.44 -11.10 -17.43
C LEU A 78 12.70 -10.59 -18.66
N LYS A 79 13.45 -10.13 -19.67
CA LYS A 79 12.92 -9.83 -20.99
C LYS A 79 13.62 -10.70 -22.03
N LEU A 80 12.84 -11.31 -22.91
CA LEU A 80 13.32 -12.06 -24.06
C LEU A 80 12.83 -11.39 -25.34
N GLN A 81 13.74 -11.09 -26.25
CA GLN A 81 13.42 -10.65 -27.60
C GLN A 81 13.22 -11.90 -28.47
N LEU A 82 11.96 -12.23 -28.73
CA LEU A 82 11.60 -13.48 -29.45
C LEU A 82 11.84 -13.38 -30.95
N THR A 83 11.54 -12.20 -31.51
CA THR A 83 11.80 -11.82 -32.90
C THR A 83 12.17 -10.33 -32.94
N ASP A 84 12.45 -9.80 -34.12
CA ASP A 84 12.75 -8.36 -34.29
C ASP A 84 11.57 -7.48 -33.80
N ASN A 85 10.35 -8.00 -33.85
CA ASN A 85 9.15 -7.23 -33.50
C ASN A 85 8.47 -7.69 -32.22
N PHE A 86 8.73 -8.90 -31.71
CA PHE A 86 8.03 -9.44 -30.57
C PHE A 86 8.95 -9.69 -29.39
N SER A 87 8.50 -9.28 -28.22
CA SER A 87 9.18 -9.52 -26.96
C SER A 87 8.25 -10.13 -25.91
N PHE A 88 8.85 -10.85 -24.98
CA PHE A 88 8.22 -11.45 -23.81
C PHE A 88 8.89 -10.92 -22.56
N GLY A 89 8.13 -10.64 -21.51
CA GLY A 89 8.64 -10.21 -20.21
C GLY A 89 8.00 -10.94 -19.05
N LEU A 90 8.80 -11.18 -18.03
CA LEU A 90 8.37 -11.66 -16.73
C LEU A 90 8.96 -10.72 -15.68
N LEU A 91 8.09 -10.04 -14.91
CA LEU A 91 8.48 -9.10 -13.89
C LEU A 91 7.91 -9.54 -12.55
N TYR A 92 8.74 -9.57 -11.53
CA TYR A 92 8.37 -9.79 -10.14
C TYR A 92 8.67 -8.52 -9.33
N ASP A 93 7.68 -8.06 -8.57
CA ASP A 93 7.83 -6.95 -7.64
C ASP A 93 6.86 -7.05 -6.46
N GLN A 94 7.07 -6.23 -5.44
CA GLN A 94 6.19 -6.07 -4.29
C GLN A 94 5.63 -4.64 -4.29
N PRO A 95 4.48 -4.41 -4.95
CA PRO A 95 4.02 -3.06 -5.24
C PRO A 95 3.50 -2.32 -4.03
N PHE A 96 2.79 -3.01 -3.15
CA PHE A 96 2.11 -2.40 -2.01
C PHE A 96 2.46 -3.13 -0.72
N GLY A 97 2.57 -2.36 0.36
CA GLY A 97 2.77 -2.92 1.66
C GLY A 97 2.87 -1.87 2.75
N ALA A 98 2.64 -2.27 3.98
CA ALA A 98 2.81 -1.47 5.17
C ALA A 98 3.45 -2.32 6.26
N ASP A 99 4.29 -1.69 7.06
CA ASP A 99 4.78 -2.22 8.32
C ASP A 99 4.87 -1.06 9.29
N ALA A 100 3.99 -1.07 10.29
CA ALA A 100 3.96 -0.03 11.31
C ALA A 100 3.53 -0.62 12.65
N THR A 101 4.30 -0.29 13.68
CA THR A 101 4.03 -0.71 15.05
C THR A 101 4.28 0.45 16.00
N TYR A 102 3.24 0.88 16.72
CA TYR A 102 3.38 1.89 17.77
C TYR A 102 4.18 1.37 18.94
N SER A 103 4.80 2.26 19.70
CA SER A 103 5.62 1.89 20.84
C SER A 103 4.78 1.69 22.11
N THR A 104 5.08 0.63 22.87
CA THR A 104 4.53 0.42 24.21
C THR A 104 5.15 1.33 25.27
N THR A 105 6.25 2.04 24.92
CA THR A 105 6.95 2.99 25.80
C THR A 105 6.47 4.42 25.64
N ASP A 106 5.56 4.70 24.70
CA ASP A 106 4.92 6.00 24.58
C ASP A 106 4.12 6.33 25.85
N SER A 107 3.79 7.61 26.04
CA SER A 107 3.21 8.09 27.29
C SER A 107 1.98 7.30 27.72
N ALA A 108 2.04 6.70 28.90
CA ALA A 108 0.86 6.11 29.56
C ALA A 108 -0.12 7.22 29.97
N LEU A 109 -1.39 7.02 29.65
CA LEU A 109 -2.48 7.96 29.91
C LEU A 109 -3.49 7.43 30.93
N ALA A 110 -3.42 6.15 31.28
CA ALA A 110 -4.28 5.52 32.26
C ALA A 110 -3.46 4.80 33.34
N ALA A 111 -4.09 4.61 34.51
CA ALA A 111 -3.45 4.00 35.67
C ALA A 111 -3.00 2.54 35.45
N ASN A 112 -3.59 1.84 34.49
CA ASN A 112 -3.19 0.48 34.08
C ASN A 112 -1.98 0.45 33.14
N GLY A 113 -1.37 1.60 32.84
CA GLY A 113 -0.24 1.72 31.93
C GLY A 113 -0.61 1.89 30.45
N SER A 114 -1.91 1.91 30.10
CA SER A 114 -2.33 2.12 28.71
C SER A 114 -2.04 3.53 28.22
N GLY A 115 -1.50 3.63 27.01
CA GLY A 115 -1.36 4.88 26.26
C GLY A 115 -2.40 5.00 25.16
N LEU A 116 -2.18 5.92 24.23
CA LEU A 116 -3.14 6.19 23.17
C LEU A 116 -3.25 5.00 22.19
N PHE A 117 -2.12 4.39 21.83
CA PHE A 117 -2.02 3.31 20.85
C PHE A 117 -1.40 2.02 21.40
N HIS A 118 -1.35 1.86 22.72
CA HIS A 118 -0.88 0.66 23.40
C HIS A 118 -1.69 0.41 24.67
N ASP A 119 -1.72 -0.84 25.15
CA ASP A 119 -2.41 -1.23 26.38
C ASP A 119 -1.45 -1.46 27.56
N GLY A 120 -0.18 -1.08 27.40
CA GLY A 120 0.91 -1.28 28.37
C GLY A 120 1.66 -2.60 28.17
N LYS A 121 1.17 -3.52 27.33
CA LYS A 121 1.80 -4.80 26.99
C LYS A 121 2.01 -4.95 25.49
N GLU A 122 0.99 -4.60 24.72
CA GLU A 122 0.97 -4.66 23.27
C GLU A 122 0.62 -3.29 22.69
N ALA A 123 1.03 -3.04 21.47
CA ALA A 123 0.74 -1.81 20.76
C ALA A 123 -0.05 -2.07 19.47
N THR A 124 -0.68 -1.03 18.96
CA THR A 124 -1.31 -1.05 17.64
C THR A 124 -0.26 -1.31 16.58
N SER A 125 -0.55 -2.26 15.70
CA SER A 125 0.32 -2.61 14.57
C SER A 125 -0.49 -2.94 13.31
N VAL A 126 0.13 -2.70 12.18
CA VAL A 126 -0.37 -3.04 10.84
C VAL A 126 0.76 -3.57 10.01
N GLU A 127 0.54 -4.73 9.41
CA GLU A 127 1.42 -5.34 8.42
C GLU A 127 0.58 -5.73 7.21
N VAL A 128 1.00 -5.31 6.01
CA VAL A 128 0.37 -5.69 4.74
C VAL A 128 1.48 -5.96 3.74
N ASP A 129 1.39 -7.09 3.05
CA ASP A 129 2.31 -7.47 1.99
C ASP A 129 1.55 -7.84 0.73
N THR A 130 2.08 -7.40 -0.41
CA THR A 130 1.65 -7.86 -1.74
C THR A 130 2.83 -8.32 -2.55
N GLN A 131 2.58 -9.28 -3.45
CA GLN A 131 3.57 -9.74 -4.43
C GLN A 131 2.91 -9.79 -5.80
N ASN A 132 3.60 -9.31 -6.81
CA ASN A 132 3.16 -9.32 -8.20
C ASN A 132 4.09 -10.15 -9.07
N LEU A 133 3.48 -10.95 -9.94
CA LEU A 133 4.14 -11.56 -11.08
C LEU A 133 3.43 -11.09 -12.33
N SER A 134 4.11 -10.28 -13.16
CA SER A 134 3.56 -9.73 -14.40
C SER A 134 4.14 -10.48 -15.60
N LEU A 135 3.27 -10.97 -16.47
CA LEU A 135 3.61 -11.64 -17.71
C LEU A 135 3.20 -10.73 -18.86
N ILE A 136 4.18 -10.28 -19.66
CA ILE A 136 4.01 -9.19 -20.62
C ILE A 136 4.41 -9.65 -22.01
N LEU A 137 3.61 -9.27 -23.01
CA LEU A 137 3.94 -9.39 -24.43
C LEU A 137 4.10 -7.99 -25.01
N GLY A 138 5.13 -7.78 -25.80
CA GLY A 138 5.39 -6.52 -26.49
C GLY A 138 5.45 -6.72 -28.00
N TYR A 139 4.94 -5.74 -28.72
CA TYR A 139 5.02 -5.64 -30.16
C TYR A 139 5.67 -4.32 -30.56
N GLN A 140 6.78 -4.41 -31.31
CA GLN A 140 7.55 -3.28 -31.84
C GLN A 140 7.38 -3.22 -33.37
N PRO A 141 6.40 -2.46 -33.87
CA PRO A 141 6.20 -2.30 -35.33
C PRO A 141 7.36 -1.58 -36.01
N THR A 142 8.07 -0.72 -35.26
CA THR A 142 9.27 0.01 -35.68
C THR A 142 10.27 0.06 -34.53
N GLU A 143 11.49 0.49 -34.78
CA GLU A 143 12.52 0.68 -33.76
C GLU A 143 12.10 1.73 -32.70
N ASN A 144 11.18 2.63 -33.04
CA ASN A 144 10.76 3.73 -32.19
C ASN A 144 9.53 3.40 -31.32
N PHE A 145 8.66 2.49 -31.71
CA PHE A 145 7.41 2.22 -31.02
C PHE A 145 7.35 0.83 -30.43
N ASN A 146 6.93 0.74 -29.17
CA ASN A 146 6.63 -0.52 -28.50
C ASN A 146 5.23 -0.42 -27.87
N ILE A 147 4.33 -1.33 -28.21
CA ILE A 147 3.02 -1.49 -27.61
C ILE A 147 3.07 -2.79 -26.81
N TYR A 148 2.64 -2.77 -25.58
CA TYR A 148 2.73 -3.94 -24.71
C TYR A 148 1.50 -4.09 -23.81
N GLY A 149 1.28 -5.32 -23.38
CA GLY A 149 0.23 -5.65 -22.45
C GLY A 149 0.42 -7.04 -21.87
N GLY A 150 -0.30 -7.33 -20.80
CA GLY A 150 -0.15 -8.62 -20.16
C GLY A 150 -1.02 -8.83 -18.93
N GLY A 151 -0.91 -10.04 -18.39
CA GLY A 151 -1.58 -10.42 -17.15
C GLY A 151 -0.70 -10.17 -15.92
N VAL A 152 -1.35 -9.85 -14.82
CA VAL A 152 -0.73 -9.71 -13.51
C VAL A 152 -1.37 -10.71 -12.57
N TYR A 153 -0.55 -11.52 -11.91
CA TYR A 153 -0.94 -12.35 -10.77
C TYR A 153 -0.46 -11.66 -9.50
N GLN A 154 -1.37 -11.39 -8.59
CA GLN A 154 -1.06 -10.71 -7.34
C GLN A 154 -1.48 -11.55 -6.14
N THR A 155 -0.65 -11.60 -5.11
CA THR A 155 -1.03 -12.11 -3.79
C THR A 155 -1.10 -10.95 -2.79
N ILE A 156 -1.97 -11.09 -1.79
CA ILE A 156 -2.10 -10.16 -0.66
C ILE A 156 -2.23 -10.95 0.64
N LYS A 157 -1.57 -10.50 1.69
CA LYS A 157 -1.75 -10.96 3.08
C LYS A 157 -1.56 -9.78 4.03
N GLY A 158 -2.01 -9.91 5.28
CA GLY A 158 -1.78 -8.85 6.25
C GLY A 158 -2.30 -9.19 7.64
N ASN A 159 -1.85 -8.39 8.61
CA ASN A 159 -2.28 -8.45 9.99
C ASN A 159 -2.53 -7.04 10.52
N VAL A 160 -3.58 -6.88 11.30
CA VAL A 160 -3.90 -5.63 11.98
C VAL A 160 -4.23 -5.92 13.42
N GLN A 161 -3.64 -5.16 14.31
CA GLN A 161 -3.87 -5.21 15.73
C GLN A 161 -4.17 -3.81 16.26
N LEU A 162 -5.30 -3.62 16.93
CA LEU A 162 -5.68 -2.34 17.54
C LEU A 162 -5.56 -2.43 19.05
N ARG A 163 -4.77 -1.54 19.65
CA ARG A 163 -4.53 -1.44 21.08
C ARG A 163 -4.58 0.00 21.54
N GLY A 164 -4.90 0.20 22.81
CA GLY A 164 -4.84 1.50 23.46
C GLY A 164 -6.15 2.26 23.50
N LEU A 165 -6.09 3.44 24.13
CA LEU A 165 -7.27 4.24 24.46
C LEU A 165 -7.94 4.88 23.26
N ALA A 166 -7.21 5.05 22.14
CA ALA A 166 -7.79 5.56 20.89
C ALA A 166 -8.91 4.66 20.36
N TYR A 167 -8.85 3.37 20.65
CA TYR A 167 -9.80 2.37 20.18
C TYR A 167 -10.73 1.85 21.28
N SER A 168 -10.54 2.28 22.55
CA SER A 168 -11.25 1.77 23.73
C SER A 168 -12.48 2.60 24.12
N GLY A 169 -12.79 3.67 23.39
CA GLY A 169 -13.93 4.55 23.67
C GLY A 169 -15.29 3.91 23.39
N THR A 170 -16.25 4.71 22.98
CA THR A 170 -17.63 4.29 22.65
C THR A 170 -17.67 3.21 21.56
N ASN A 171 -16.62 3.10 20.76
CA ASN A 171 -16.53 2.14 19.64
C ASN A 171 -15.98 0.77 20.04
N ASN A 172 -15.29 0.68 21.17
CA ASN A 172 -14.84 -0.54 21.83
C ASN A 172 -14.08 -1.55 20.94
N PHE A 173 -13.20 -1.02 20.08
CA PHE A 173 -12.30 -1.82 19.23
C PHE A 173 -10.93 -2.10 19.86
N GLY A 174 -10.70 -1.67 21.10
CA GLY A 174 -9.49 -2.03 21.85
C GLY A 174 -9.39 -3.54 22.01
N GLY A 175 -8.28 -4.13 21.56
CA GLY A 175 -8.09 -5.59 21.54
C GLY A 175 -8.55 -6.30 20.28
N TYR A 176 -8.98 -5.56 19.25
CA TYR A 176 -9.31 -6.13 17.96
C TYR A 176 -8.06 -6.63 17.23
N ASN A 177 -8.19 -7.81 16.62
CA ASN A 177 -7.19 -8.36 15.69
C ASN A 177 -7.88 -8.80 14.42
N ALA A 178 -7.21 -8.59 13.30
CA ALA A 178 -7.59 -9.12 12.00
C ALA A 178 -6.38 -9.76 11.33
N SER A 179 -6.50 -11.01 10.93
CA SER A 179 -5.50 -11.72 10.14
C SER A 179 -6.09 -12.05 8.77
N ILE A 180 -5.51 -11.47 7.73
CA ILE A 180 -5.87 -11.67 6.34
C ILE A 180 -4.99 -12.80 5.82
N SER A 181 -5.58 -13.98 5.62
CA SER A 181 -4.90 -15.10 5.00
C SER A 181 -4.48 -14.74 3.57
N GLU A 182 -3.37 -15.31 3.11
CA GLU A 182 -2.91 -15.06 1.74
C GLU A 182 -4.00 -15.43 0.73
N ASP A 183 -4.33 -14.49 -0.14
CA ASP A 183 -5.25 -14.63 -1.25
C ASP A 183 -4.57 -14.21 -2.55
N SER A 184 -5.02 -14.78 -3.64
CA SER A 184 -4.48 -14.48 -4.96
C SER A 184 -5.57 -14.06 -5.95
N ALA A 185 -5.26 -13.06 -6.75
CA ALA A 185 -6.15 -12.56 -7.78
C ALA A 185 -5.37 -12.13 -9.02
N ALA A 186 -6.09 -11.92 -10.11
CA ALA A 186 -5.50 -11.54 -11.38
C ALA A 186 -5.97 -10.17 -11.84
N GLY A 187 -5.05 -9.44 -12.43
CA GLY A 187 -5.28 -8.17 -13.12
C GLY A 187 -4.59 -8.15 -14.48
N TRP A 188 -4.48 -6.96 -15.03
CA TRP A 188 -3.82 -6.74 -16.31
C TRP A 188 -3.09 -5.42 -16.35
N LEU A 189 -2.16 -5.31 -17.28
CA LEU A 189 -1.49 -4.06 -17.61
C LEU A 189 -1.46 -3.86 -19.12
N ALA A 190 -1.38 -2.59 -19.52
CA ALA A 190 -1.14 -2.22 -20.90
C ALA A 190 -0.38 -0.90 -20.97
N GLY A 191 0.39 -0.73 -22.03
CA GLY A 191 1.14 0.49 -22.23
C GLY A 191 1.74 0.63 -23.61
N PHE A 192 2.37 1.76 -23.82
CA PHE A 192 3.16 2.00 -25.01
C PHE A 192 4.42 2.79 -24.65
N ALA A 193 5.44 2.63 -25.46
CA ALA A 193 6.67 3.39 -25.36
C ALA A 193 7.09 3.94 -26.72
N TYR A 194 7.63 5.14 -26.68
CA TYR A 194 8.32 5.76 -27.81
C TYR A 194 9.78 5.96 -27.45
N GLN A 195 10.70 5.61 -28.35
CA GLN A 195 12.11 5.72 -28.11
C GLN A 195 12.87 6.24 -29.36
N ILE A 196 13.95 6.97 -29.10
CA ILE A 196 14.95 7.35 -30.10
C ILE A 196 16.31 6.88 -29.55
N PRO A 197 16.80 5.69 -29.97
CA PRO A 197 18.01 5.09 -29.39
C PRO A 197 19.25 5.97 -29.47
N GLU A 198 19.40 6.74 -30.55
CA GLU A 198 20.58 7.58 -30.84
C GLU A 198 20.85 8.64 -29.79
N ILE A 199 19.79 9.13 -29.15
CA ILE A 199 19.88 10.14 -28.10
C ILE A 199 19.44 9.61 -26.75
N ALA A 200 19.32 8.26 -26.61
CA ALA A 200 18.81 7.59 -25.41
C ALA A 200 17.47 8.11 -24.90
N LEU A 201 16.63 8.68 -25.81
CA LEU A 201 15.31 9.14 -25.47
C LEU A 201 14.36 7.93 -25.36
N LYS A 202 13.61 7.89 -24.28
CA LYS A 202 12.53 6.94 -24.06
C LYS A 202 11.42 7.62 -23.27
N ALA A 203 10.19 7.49 -23.74
CA ALA A 203 8.99 7.92 -23.04
C ALA A 203 8.00 6.76 -23.04
N SER A 204 7.40 6.48 -21.90
CA SER A 204 6.40 5.40 -21.79
C SER A 204 5.23 5.80 -20.91
N VAL A 205 4.09 5.17 -21.21
CA VAL A 205 2.87 5.21 -20.39
C VAL A 205 2.47 3.78 -20.10
N THR A 206 2.29 3.45 -18.83
CA THR A 206 1.84 2.14 -18.39
C THR A 206 0.64 2.31 -17.47
N TYR A 207 -0.48 1.70 -17.84
CA TYR A 207 -1.66 1.54 -16.98
C TYR A 207 -1.67 0.15 -16.37
N ARG A 208 -2.04 0.06 -15.10
CA ARG A 208 -2.33 -1.19 -14.40
C ARG A 208 -3.73 -1.15 -13.83
N SER A 209 -4.48 -2.24 -14.03
CA SER A 209 -5.83 -2.37 -13.51
C SER A 209 -5.85 -2.49 -12.01
N GLU A 210 -6.94 -2.13 -11.39
CA GLU A 210 -7.28 -2.58 -10.05
C GLU A 210 -7.40 -4.11 -10.00
N ILE A 211 -7.18 -4.70 -8.82
CA ILE A 211 -7.29 -6.15 -8.62
C ILE A 211 -8.14 -6.41 -7.38
N ASP A 212 -9.21 -7.17 -7.58
CA ASP A 212 -10.18 -7.54 -6.55
C ASP A 212 -9.78 -8.85 -5.86
N HIS A 213 -9.43 -8.75 -4.59
CA HIS A 213 -9.22 -9.90 -3.70
C HIS A 213 -10.47 -10.16 -2.88
N LYS A 214 -10.84 -11.44 -2.73
CA LYS A 214 -11.97 -11.90 -1.92
C LYS A 214 -11.45 -12.77 -0.79
N VAL A 215 -11.07 -12.14 0.29
CA VAL A 215 -10.37 -12.76 1.40
C VAL A 215 -11.32 -13.19 2.51
N ILE A 216 -10.93 -14.24 3.23
CA ILE A 216 -11.47 -14.54 4.55
C ILE A 216 -10.53 -13.88 5.57
N VAL A 217 -11.08 -13.03 6.41
CA VAL A 217 -10.33 -12.39 7.49
C VAL A 217 -10.65 -13.11 8.78
N ASP A 218 -9.61 -13.59 9.47
CA ASP A 218 -9.76 -14.08 10.83
C ASP A 218 -9.80 -12.89 11.78
N GLU A 219 -10.98 -12.63 12.32
CA GLU A 219 -11.24 -11.49 13.17
C GLU A 219 -11.47 -11.92 14.60
N SER A 220 -10.79 -11.28 15.55
CA SER A 220 -11.05 -11.45 16.98
C SER A 220 -11.13 -10.09 17.67
N SER A 221 -12.04 -9.96 18.62
CA SER A 221 -12.22 -8.73 19.41
C SER A 221 -12.59 -9.08 20.84
N LEU A 222 -11.94 -8.43 21.79
CA LEU A 222 -12.21 -8.65 23.20
C LEU A 222 -13.49 -7.95 23.69
N ALA A 223 -14.01 -6.96 22.96
CA ALA A 223 -15.08 -6.13 23.52
C ALA A 223 -16.12 -5.61 22.50
N ALA A 224 -15.81 -5.52 21.20
CA ALA A 224 -16.64 -4.81 20.21
C ALA A 224 -18.03 -5.38 19.95
N LEU A 225 -18.41 -6.53 20.53
CA LEU A 225 -19.67 -7.21 20.26
C LEU A 225 -20.45 -7.59 21.52
N GLY A 226 -20.23 -6.89 22.62
CA GLY A 226 -20.92 -7.17 23.89
C GLY A 226 -20.41 -8.42 24.61
N ALA A 227 -19.25 -8.93 24.23
CA ALA A 227 -18.60 -10.01 24.93
C ALA A 227 -17.98 -9.51 26.24
N ASN A 228 -17.99 -10.35 27.27
CA ASN A 228 -17.30 -10.04 28.51
C ASN A 228 -15.78 -9.87 28.25
N PRO A 229 -15.09 -9.00 29.02
CA PRO A 229 -13.65 -8.87 28.93
C PRO A 229 -12.97 -10.25 29.02
N GLY A 230 -12.11 -10.56 28.05
CA GLY A 230 -11.40 -11.86 27.98
C GLY A 230 -12.07 -12.93 27.12
N THR A 231 -13.23 -12.66 26.51
CA THR A 231 -13.82 -13.59 25.55
C THR A 231 -13.28 -13.29 24.15
N VAL A 232 -12.48 -14.19 23.61
CA VAL A 232 -12.09 -14.17 22.19
C VAL A 232 -13.27 -14.67 21.37
N ILE A 233 -13.85 -13.79 20.56
CA ILE A 233 -14.88 -14.17 19.59
C ILE A 233 -14.18 -14.40 18.25
N ASN A 234 -14.03 -15.67 17.88
CA ASN A 234 -13.63 -16.01 16.52
C ASN A 234 -14.86 -15.84 15.61
N MET A 235 -14.82 -14.87 14.72
CA MET A 235 -15.95 -14.43 13.92
C MET A 235 -16.03 -15.11 12.55
N ASN A 236 -15.17 -16.09 12.27
CA ASN A 236 -15.08 -16.76 10.98
C ASN A 236 -16.15 -17.84 10.73
N ASN A 237 -17.11 -18.01 11.60
CA ASN A 237 -18.16 -19.03 11.45
C ASN A 237 -19.15 -18.70 10.34
N GLY A 238 -18.70 -18.78 9.07
CA GLY A 238 -19.55 -18.59 7.90
C GLY A 238 -19.93 -17.14 7.60
N LEU A 239 -19.20 -16.20 8.15
CA LEU A 239 -19.38 -14.77 7.89
C LEU A 239 -18.75 -14.41 6.54
N GLY A 240 -19.33 -13.42 5.86
CA GLY A 240 -19.05 -13.10 4.46
C GLY A 240 -17.58 -12.80 4.16
N GLN A 241 -17.23 -12.94 2.90
CA GLN A 241 -15.92 -12.55 2.40
C GLN A 241 -15.74 -11.04 2.50
N THR A 242 -14.52 -10.62 2.81
CA THR A 242 -14.09 -9.22 2.72
C THR A 242 -13.49 -8.98 1.34
N LYS A 243 -13.97 -7.95 0.65
CA LYS A 243 -13.38 -7.51 -0.61
C LYS A 243 -12.30 -6.48 -0.30
N ILE A 244 -11.08 -6.71 -0.80
CA ILE A 244 -9.98 -5.76 -0.79
C ILE A 244 -9.58 -5.52 -2.24
N THR A 245 -9.67 -4.27 -2.70
CA THR A 245 -9.30 -3.91 -4.08
C THR A 245 -7.98 -3.17 -4.05
N THR A 246 -6.92 -3.76 -4.60
CA THR A 246 -5.66 -3.03 -4.77
C THR A 246 -5.82 -2.03 -5.93
N PRO A 247 -5.27 -0.80 -5.80
CA PRO A 247 -5.64 0.29 -6.68
C PRO A 247 -5.06 0.18 -8.08
N GLN A 248 -5.81 0.71 -9.05
CA GLN A 248 -5.29 0.99 -10.39
C GLN A 248 -4.23 2.10 -10.34
N SER A 249 -3.34 2.10 -11.34
CA SER A 249 -2.27 3.08 -11.42
C SER A 249 -1.87 3.43 -12.85
N VAL A 250 -1.26 4.60 -13.00
CA VAL A 250 -0.64 5.06 -14.25
C VAL A 250 0.78 5.51 -13.96
N ASN A 251 1.76 4.97 -14.69
CA ASN A 251 3.13 5.44 -14.68
C ASN A 251 3.43 6.16 -16.01
N LEU A 252 4.03 7.34 -15.90
CA LEU A 252 4.62 8.10 -17.01
C LEU A 252 6.12 8.10 -16.78
N ASP A 253 6.88 7.45 -17.66
CA ASP A 253 8.34 7.41 -17.57
C ASP A 253 8.94 8.19 -18.73
N PHE A 254 9.98 8.96 -18.44
CA PHE A 254 10.75 9.71 -19.41
C PHE A 254 12.23 9.59 -19.13
N GLN A 255 13.02 9.39 -20.17
CA GLN A 255 14.47 9.39 -20.13
C GLN A 255 15.04 10.04 -21.38
N THR A 256 16.15 10.75 -21.25
CA THR A 256 16.92 11.26 -22.40
C THR A 256 18.40 11.37 -22.08
N GLY A 257 19.24 11.18 -23.08
CA GLY A 257 20.67 11.44 -22.98
C GLY A 257 20.94 12.94 -22.89
N ILE A 258 21.76 13.36 -21.92
CA ILE A 258 22.12 14.76 -21.72
C ILE A 258 23.60 15.03 -22.01
N MET A 259 24.42 14.00 -21.93
CA MET A 259 25.83 14.01 -22.33
C MET A 259 26.33 12.56 -22.50
N ALA A 260 27.56 12.37 -22.93
CA ALA A 260 28.15 11.06 -23.08
C ALA A 260 28.05 10.25 -21.77
N ASN A 261 27.54 9.02 -21.87
CA ASN A 261 27.34 8.09 -20.77
C ASN A 261 26.41 8.61 -19.63
N THR A 262 25.58 9.61 -19.90
CA THR A 262 24.75 10.25 -18.87
C THR A 262 23.34 10.47 -19.40
N VAL A 263 22.36 10.04 -18.64
CA VAL A 263 20.93 10.21 -18.91
C VAL A 263 20.26 11.00 -17.79
N ALA A 264 19.34 11.88 -18.15
CA ALA A 264 18.34 12.40 -17.21
C ALA A 264 17.08 11.56 -17.32
N PHE A 265 16.43 11.32 -16.20
CA PHE A 265 15.15 10.61 -16.18
C PHE A 265 14.15 11.26 -15.25
N ALA A 266 12.88 11.05 -15.54
CA ALA A 266 11.76 11.46 -14.71
C ALA A 266 10.69 10.38 -14.74
N ASN A 267 10.00 10.22 -13.62
CA ASN A 267 8.82 9.39 -13.50
C ASN A 267 7.72 10.19 -12.81
N VAL A 268 6.48 10.05 -13.29
CA VAL A 268 5.28 10.52 -12.60
C VAL A 268 4.35 9.34 -12.47
N ARG A 269 3.91 9.06 -11.25
CA ARG A 269 3.02 7.95 -10.93
C ARG A 269 1.77 8.47 -10.25
N TRP A 270 0.60 8.09 -10.78
CA TRP A 270 -0.71 8.25 -10.15
C TRP A 270 -1.22 6.90 -9.68
N VAL A 271 -1.78 6.88 -8.47
CA VAL A 271 -2.43 5.69 -7.87
C VAL A 271 -3.77 6.10 -7.29
N ASN A 272 -4.81 5.36 -7.63
CA ASN A 272 -6.20 5.63 -7.21
C ASN A 272 -6.46 5.15 -5.78
N TRP A 273 -5.84 5.79 -4.80
CA TRP A 273 -5.98 5.41 -3.39
C TRP A 273 -7.32 5.79 -2.77
N LYS A 274 -8.00 6.80 -3.28
CA LYS A 274 -9.28 7.26 -2.71
C LYS A 274 -10.39 6.20 -2.74
N ASP A 275 -10.28 5.21 -3.62
CA ASP A 275 -11.23 4.11 -3.73
C ASP A 275 -10.79 2.85 -2.97
N PHE A 276 -9.58 2.88 -2.39
CA PHE A 276 -9.05 1.81 -1.57
C PHE A 276 -9.65 1.83 -0.17
N SER A 277 -10.10 0.65 0.29
CA SER A 277 -10.47 0.46 1.68
C SER A 277 -10.30 -0.99 2.13
N ILE A 278 -10.03 -1.18 3.42
CA ILE A 278 -10.07 -2.47 4.09
C ILE A 278 -11.19 -2.39 5.13
N ARG A 279 -12.22 -3.21 4.95
CA ARG A 279 -13.36 -3.30 5.86
C ARG A 279 -13.69 -4.76 6.13
N PRO A 280 -13.00 -5.41 7.07
CA PRO A 280 -13.32 -6.76 7.49
C PRO A 280 -14.78 -6.88 7.88
N TYR A 281 -15.39 -8.02 7.64
CA TYR A 281 -16.85 -8.18 7.76
C TYR A 281 -17.36 -7.84 9.15
N ALA A 282 -16.75 -8.42 10.17
CA ALA A 282 -17.21 -8.22 11.54
C ALA A 282 -16.84 -6.83 12.07
N PHE A 283 -15.66 -6.31 11.75
CA PHE A 283 -15.29 -4.92 12.01
C PHE A 283 -16.34 -3.97 11.42
N GLY A 284 -16.73 -4.17 10.16
CA GLY A 284 -17.76 -3.38 9.49
C GLY A 284 -19.09 -3.41 10.22
N LYS A 285 -19.55 -4.58 10.69
CA LYS A 285 -20.78 -4.71 11.48
C LYS A 285 -20.68 -4.02 12.84
N GLY A 286 -19.56 -4.15 13.53
CA GLY A 286 -19.26 -3.44 14.76
C GLY A 286 -19.26 -1.91 14.55
N ALA A 287 -18.65 -1.43 13.48
CA ALA A 287 -18.60 -0.01 13.13
C ALA A 287 -19.98 0.56 12.78
N GLU A 288 -20.85 -0.21 12.09
CA GLU A 288 -22.24 0.15 11.83
C GLU A 288 -23.03 0.29 13.14
N ALA A 289 -22.92 -0.68 14.03
CA ALA A 289 -23.58 -0.67 15.33
C ALA A 289 -23.11 0.52 16.21
N ALA A 290 -21.79 0.74 16.27
CA ALA A 290 -21.21 1.85 17.02
C ALA A 290 -21.66 3.21 16.47
N SER A 291 -21.62 3.40 15.16
CA SER A 291 -22.06 4.64 14.52
C SER A 291 -23.56 4.90 14.75
N THR A 292 -24.38 3.86 14.65
CA THR A 292 -25.82 3.94 14.90
C THR A 292 -26.10 4.36 16.34
N ALA A 293 -25.41 3.75 17.31
CA ALA A 293 -25.58 4.05 18.73
C ALA A 293 -25.16 5.49 19.07
N VAL A 294 -23.97 5.92 18.61
CA VAL A 294 -23.43 7.26 18.91
C VAL A 294 -24.26 8.36 18.25
N THR A 295 -24.79 8.13 17.05
CA THR A 295 -25.56 9.13 16.30
C THR A 295 -27.06 9.01 16.51
N GLN A 296 -27.54 8.11 17.40
CA GLN A 296 -28.96 7.81 17.61
C GLN A 296 -29.69 7.48 16.29
N GLY A 297 -29.02 6.75 15.39
CA GLY A 297 -29.55 6.35 14.10
C GLY A 297 -29.38 7.36 12.96
N ALA A 298 -28.79 8.54 13.20
CA ALA A 298 -28.60 9.55 12.15
C ALA A 298 -27.51 9.13 11.13
N TYR A 299 -26.57 8.27 11.52
CA TYR A 299 -25.55 7.68 10.64
C TYR A 299 -25.37 6.20 10.95
N THR A 300 -25.62 5.35 9.97
CA THR A 300 -25.67 3.88 10.14
C THR A 300 -24.62 3.13 9.32
N LYS A 301 -23.82 3.83 8.48
CA LYS A 301 -22.90 3.18 7.54
C LYS A 301 -21.62 2.67 8.19
N GLY A 302 -21.30 3.13 9.42
CA GLY A 302 -20.05 2.79 10.07
C GLY A 302 -18.83 3.46 9.42
N PHE A 303 -17.66 2.88 9.62
CA PHE A 303 -16.38 3.33 9.07
C PHE A 303 -15.52 2.12 8.68
N ASN A 304 -14.50 2.36 7.89
CA ASN A 304 -13.55 1.32 7.45
C ASN A 304 -12.40 1.17 8.48
N LEU A 305 -11.75 0.03 8.47
CA LEU A 305 -10.54 -0.20 9.25
C LEU A 305 -9.37 0.62 8.68
N VAL A 306 -9.24 0.61 7.34
CA VAL A 306 -8.31 1.45 6.60
C VAL A 306 -9.05 2.05 5.41
N ASP A 307 -8.88 3.33 5.16
CA ASP A 307 -9.29 4.00 3.93
C ASP A 307 -8.43 5.23 3.65
N TYR A 308 -8.47 5.69 2.41
CA TYR A 308 -7.81 6.90 1.97
C TYR A 308 -8.83 7.86 1.38
N THR A 309 -8.60 9.15 1.56
CA THR A 309 -9.51 10.21 1.09
C THR A 309 -9.09 10.80 -0.25
N GLU A 310 -7.82 10.61 -0.64
CA GLU A 310 -7.23 11.24 -1.81
C GLU A 310 -6.40 10.24 -2.61
N ASP A 311 -6.27 10.51 -3.91
CA ASP A 311 -5.34 9.81 -4.78
C ASP A 311 -3.90 10.24 -4.50
N GLN A 312 -2.95 9.38 -4.82
CA GLN A 312 -1.53 9.72 -4.74
C GLN A 312 -1.00 10.11 -6.11
N ILE A 313 -0.23 11.19 -6.14
CA ILE A 313 0.66 11.52 -7.25
C ILE A 313 2.07 11.65 -6.70
N SER A 314 2.98 10.82 -7.21
CA SER A 314 4.40 10.90 -6.90
C SER A 314 5.21 11.24 -8.15
N ALA A 315 6.30 11.96 -7.97
CA ALA A 315 7.21 12.32 -9.04
C ALA A 315 8.65 12.10 -8.59
N THR A 316 9.44 11.52 -9.48
CA THR A 316 10.88 11.33 -9.29
C THR A 316 11.62 11.94 -10.46
N VAL A 317 12.70 12.64 -10.18
CA VAL A 317 13.65 13.13 -11.21
C VAL A 317 15.05 12.73 -10.80
N GLY A 318 15.88 12.36 -11.76
CA GLY A 318 17.22 11.94 -11.46
C GLY A 318 18.16 11.97 -12.65
N VAL A 319 19.42 11.66 -12.37
CA VAL A 319 20.48 11.54 -13.35
C VAL A 319 21.20 10.21 -13.13
N GLY A 320 21.33 9.44 -14.20
CA GLY A 320 22.09 8.20 -14.22
C GLY A 320 23.37 8.35 -15.08
N ARG A 321 24.47 7.75 -14.62
CA ARG A 321 25.73 7.77 -15.34
C ARG A 321 26.38 6.40 -15.40
N LYS A 322 26.77 5.99 -16.60
CA LYS A 322 27.66 4.84 -16.81
C LYS A 322 29.07 5.25 -16.42
N LEU A 323 29.63 4.61 -15.39
CA LEU A 323 30.98 4.88 -14.88
C LEU A 323 32.03 4.12 -15.69
N ASN A 324 31.73 2.89 -16.06
CA ASN A 324 32.53 2.01 -16.94
C ASN A 324 31.61 0.92 -17.51
N ASP A 325 32.18 -0.09 -18.18
CA ASP A 325 31.38 -1.15 -18.81
C ASP A 325 30.66 -2.08 -17.82
N GLN A 326 31.03 -2.05 -16.55
CA GLN A 326 30.50 -2.92 -15.50
C GLN A 326 29.65 -2.15 -14.45
N TRP A 327 29.86 -0.84 -14.33
CA TRP A 327 29.24 -0.05 -13.26
C TRP A 327 28.49 1.17 -13.81
N ALA A 328 27.28 1.34 -13.33
CA ALA A 328 26.52 2.56 -13.48
C ALA A 328 25.91 2.95 -12.13
N GLY A 329 25.68 4.23 -11.92
CA GLY A 329 25.04 4.75 -10.74
C GLY A 329 24.03 5.82 -11.10
N ASN A 330 23.07 6.03 -10.22
CA ASN A 330 22.12 7.12 -10.35
C ASN A 330 21.89 7.82 -9.02
N VAL A 331 21.34 9.04 -9.13
CA VAL A 331 20.86 9.85 -8.02
C VAL A 331 19.51 10.41 -8.43
N SER A 332 18.52 10.26 -7.54
CA SER A 332 17.16 10.77 -7.72
C SER A 332 16.58 11.31 -6.41
#